data_483dcc4c6b4348f79050384b238b99b4
#
_entry.id   483dcc4c6b4348f79050384b238b99b4
#
_cell.length_a   1.000
_cell.length_b   1.000
_cell.length_c   1.000
_cell.angle_alpha   90.00
_cell.angle_beta   90.00
_cell.angle_gamma   90.00
#
_symmetry.space_group_name_H-M   'P 1'
#
loop_
_entity.id
_entity.type
_entity.pdbx_description
1 polymer ?
#
loop_
_entity_poly.entity_id
_entity_poly.type
_entity_poly.pdbx_seq_one_letter_code
_entity_poly.pdbx_strand_id
1 'polypeptide(L)'
;MERVICIAEIGLNWFGDIKLAKEMISLSKDCGADIVKFQLYRPKEILGINSPYLKDAERGVPTEAQARELKEYADLIEIEWCASVFHPGLVDLTEELGVKRYKIASRSVKDLVLLKRINETKKPVIMSVGMSDDTEISRAMGALRDVDDISLLYCVCLYPTNVGAINLDKLDKIRTRYQTRVGFSSHCPKIAPTLAAVARGATVIEHHVCMHRISRLGCDIPSSLNFKEFKKLIGYIRDMEQLNG
;
A
#
# COMPACT_ATOMS: atom_id res chain seq x y z
N MET A 1 -3.11 -0.63 -22.90
CA MET A 1 -3.59 -0.66 -21.50
C MET A 1 -3.01 0.55 -20.78
N GLU A 2 -3.74 1.20 -19.86
CA GLU A 2 -3.15 2.23 -19.01
C GLU A 2 -1.97 1.66 -18.21
N ARG A 3 -0.89 2.44 -18.03
CA ARG A 3 0.28 2.00 -17.28
C ARG A 3 -0.10 1.69 -15.83
N VAL A 4 0.24 0.49 -15.38
CA VAL A 4 -0.07 0.00 -14.02
C VAL A 4 0.92 0.60 -13.01
N ILE A 5 0.40 1.23 -11.97
CA ILE A 5 1.20 1.72 -10.84
C ILE A 5 1.54 0.52 -9.95
N CYS A 6 2.83 0.26 -9.76
CA CYS A 6 3.34 -0.83 -8.92
C CYS A 6 3.89 -0.28 -7.60
N ILE A 7 3.26 -0.65 -6.49
CA ILE A 7 3.61 -0.20 -5.13
C ILE A 7 4.32 -1.32 -4.38
N ALA A 8 5.57 -1.07 -3.98
CA ALA A 8 6.32 -1.90 -3.07
C ALA A 8 6.01 -1.50 -1.61
N GLU A 9 5.22 -2.28 -0.91
CA GLU A 9 4.94 -2.07 0.51
C GLU A 9 6.05 -2.68 1.36
N ILE A 10 6.95 -1.84 1.87
CA ILE A 10 8.00 -2.24 2.80
C ILE A 10 7.38 -2.53 4.18
N GLY A 11 6.38 -1.73 4.56
CA GLY A 11 5.63 -1.90 5.81
C GLY A 11 6.56 -1.98 7.02
N LEU A 12 6.48 -3.07 7.77
CA LEU A 12 7.30 -3.32 8.96
C LEU A 12 8.56 -4.17 8.66
N ASN A 13 8.76 -4.62 7.43
CA ASN A 13 9.78 -5.63 7.06
C ASN A 13 11.23 -5.13 7.12
N TRP A 14 11.46 -3.87 7.44
CA TRP A 14 12.79 -3.28 7.69
C TRP A 14 13.20 -3.32 9.17
N PHE A 15 12.31 -3.73 10.09
CA PHE A 15 12.55 -3.97 11.52
C PHE A 15 13.21 -2.80 12.27
N GLY A 16 13.05 -1.56 11.82
CA GLY A 16 13.69 -0.37 12.40
C GLY A 16 15.16 -0.18 12.01
N ASP A 17 15.71 -1.02 11.14
CA ASP A 17 17.04 -0.84 10.59
C ASP A 17 16.98 0.08 9.36
N ILE A 18 17.45 1.31 9.54
CA ILE A 18 17.42 2.35 8.50
C ILE A 18 18.27 1.98 7.27
N LYS A 19 19.36 1.24 7.46
CA LYS A 19 20.18 0.78 6.35
C LYS A 19 19.46 -0.25 5.52
N LEU A 20 18.81 -1.20 6.18
CA LEU A 20 17.95 -2.19 5.54
C LEU A 20 16.79 -1.52 4.79
N ALA A 21 16.13 -0.51 5.41
CA ALA A 21 15.06 0.22 4.75
C ALA A 21 15.53 0.90 3.46
N LYS A 22 16.69 1.57 3.48
CA LYS A 22 17.29 2.20 2.29
C LYS A 22 17.66 1.16 1.22
N GLU A 23 18.20 0.02 1.61
CA GLU A 23 18.46 -1.10 0.68
C GLU A 23 17.16 -1.60 0.04
N MET A 24 16.10 -1.78 0.82
CA MET A 24 14.79 -2.19 0.30
C MET A 24 14.16 -1.14 -0.63
N ILE A 25 14.36 0.15 -0.38
CA ILE A 25 13.96 1.24 -1.29
C ILE A 25 14.70 1.12 -2.62
N SER A 26 16.03 0.94 -2.59
CA SER A 26 16.85 0.76 -3.80
C SER A 26 16.42 -0.46 -4.61
N LEU A 27 16.27 -1.60 -3.94
CA LEU A 27 15.83 -2.85 -4.58
C LEU A 27 14.42 -2.72 -5.17
N SER A 28 13.52 -1.96 -4.53
CA SER A 28 12.19 -1.69 -5.08
C SER A 28 12.29 -0.93 -6.41
N LYS A 29 13.14 0.12 -6.48
CA LYS A 29 13.42 0.84 -7.72
C LYS A 29 14.01 -0.07 -8.79
N ASP A 30 15.01 -0.89 -8.45
CA ASP A 30 15.67 -1.84 -9.36
C ASP A 30 14.72 -2.92 -9.89
N CYS A 31 13.65 -3.22 -9.14
CA CYS A 31 12.57 -4.08 -9.59
C CYS A 31 11.60 -3.38 -10.55
N GLY A 32 11.65 -2.05 -10.67
CA GLY A 32 10.76 -1.25 -11.50
C GLY A 32 9.47 -0.81 -10.78
N ALA A 33 9.47 -0.78 -9.44
CA ALA A 33 8.37 -0.18 -8.68
C ALA A 33 8.25 1.31 -8.97
N ASP A 34 7.02 1.81 -9.00
CA ASP A 34 6.73 3.23 -9.15
C ASP A 34 6.76 3.95 -7.79
N ILE A 35 6.36 3.24 -6.74
CA ILE A 35 6.18 3.78 -5.39
C ILE A 35 6.76 2.79 -4.36
N VAL A 36 7.49 3.31 -3.38
CA VAL A 36 7.78 2.59 -2.13
C VAL A 36 6.88 3.10 -1.02
N LYS A 37 6.36 2.19 -0.21
CA LYS A 37 5.40 2.55 0.82
C LYS A 37 5.80 2.07 2.20
N PHE A 38 5.57 2.93 3.18
CA PHE A 38 5.70 2.66 4.61
C PHE A 38 4.35 2.86 5.31
N GLN A 39 4.33 2.66 6.63
CA GLN A 39 3.15 2.85 7.45
C GLN A 39 3.48 3.82 8.58
N LEU A 40 2.68 4.87 8.72
CA LEU A 40 2.81 5.86 9.79
C LEU A 40 1.60 5.75 10.71
N TYR A 41 1.80 5.25 11.91
CA TYR A 41 0.78 5.14 12.94
C TYR A 41 1.39 5.15 14.33
N ARG A 42 0.55 5.26 15.32
CA ARG A 42 0.94 5.14 16.74
C ARG A 42 0.66 3.71 17.21
N PRO A 43 1.71 2.85 17.36
CA PRO A 43 1.50 1.41 17.55
C PRO A 43 0.55 1.05 18.69
N LYS A 44 0.66 1.74 19.84
CA LYS A 44 -0.20 1.50 21.02
C LYS A 44 -1.67 1.82 20.76
N GLU A 45 -1.96 2.86 19.96
CA GLU A 45 -3.34 3.27 19.64
C GLU A 45 -3.99 2.30 18.66
N ILE A 46 -3.20 1.74 17.73
CA ILE A 46 -3.68 0.85 16.69
C ILE A 46 -3.81 -0.59 17.15
N LEU A 47 -2.84 -1.09 17.90
CA LEU A 47 -2.75 -2.50 18.29
C LEU A 47 -3.20 -2.75 19.75
N GLY A 48 -3.16 -1.72 20.59
CA GLY A 48 -3.33 -1.87 22.03
C GLY A 48 -2.07 -2.40 22.73
N ILE A 49 -1.99 -2.12 24.05
CA ILE A 49 -0.79 -2.39 24.85
C ILE A 49 -0.49 -3.89 25.07
N ASN A 50 -1.49 -4.74 24.89
CA ASN A 50 -1.37 -6.20 25.10
C ASN A 50 -1.19 -6.98 23.80
N SER A 51 -1.05 -6.29 22.64
CA SER A 51 -0.87 -6.98 21.36
C SER A 51 0.46 -7.72 21.31
N PRO A 52 0.49 -8.98 20.84
CA PRO A 52 1.74 -9.71 20.63
C PRO A 52 2.62 -9.07 19.55
N TYR A 53 2.03 -8.25 18.67
CA TYR A 53 2.72 -7.56 17.57
C TYR A 53 3.19 -6.15 17.94
N LEU A 54 2.93 -5.66 19.17
CA LEU A 54 3.24 -4.29 19.56
C LEU A 54 4.73 -3.97 19.43
N LYS A 55 5.60 -4.87 19.91
CA LYS A 55 7.06 -4.67 19.84
C LYS A 55 7.57 -4.60 18.40
N ASP A 56 7.04 -5.43 17.51
CA ASP A 56 7.42 -5.42 16.09
C ASP A 56 6.95 -4.13 15.43
N ALA A 57 5.75 -3.66 15.75
CA ALA A 57 5.23 -2.41 15.26
C ALA A 57 6.02 -1.19 15.80
N GLU A 58 6.35 -1.15 17.08
CA GLU A 58 7.17 -0.09 17.68
C GLU A 58 8.57 0.01 17.03
N ARG A 59 9.10 -1.10 16.52
CA ARG A 59 10.38 -1.14 15.80
C ARG A 59 10.24 -0.78 14.34
N GLY A 60 9.18 -1.28 13.68
CA GLY A 60 9.01 -1.18 12.23
C GLY A 60 8.22 0.04 11.75
N VAL A 61 7.59 0.83 12.66
CA VAL A 61 6.98 2.11 12.30
C VAL A 61 8.05 3.19 12.36
N PRO A 62 8.29 3.94 11.26
CA PRO A 62 9.27 5.02 11.27
C PRO A 62 8.92 6.11 12.30
N THR A 63 9.90 6.56 13.05
CA THR A 63 9.82 7.85 13.74
C THR A 63 9.78 8.99 12.71
N GLU A 64 9.41 10.21 13.12
CA GLU A 64 9.41 11.38 12.22
C GLU A 64 10.79 11.60 11.59
N ALA A 65 11.88 11.50 12.36
CA ALA A 65 13.25 11.65 11.87
C ALA A 65 13.58 10.55 10.82
N GLN A 66 13.21 9.32 11.10
CA GLN A 66 13.41 8.21 10.15
C GLN A 66 12.55 8.38 8.88
N ALA A 67 11.29 8.84 9.02
CA ALA A 67 10.44 9.10 7.87
C ALA A 67 11.05 10.18 6.96
N ARG A 68 11.62 11.26 7.52
CA ARG A 68 12.34 12.30 6.78
C ARG A 68 13.56 11.71 6.05
N GLU A 69 14.40 10.96 6.76
CA GLU A 69 15.59 10.33 6.21
C GLU A 69 15.27 9.34 5.07
N LEU A 70 14.21 8.54 5.22
CA LEU A 70 13.77 7.59 4.20
C LEU A 70 13.17 8.30 2.98
N LYS A 71 12.42 9.39 3.21
CA LYS A 71 11.86 10.21 2.13
C LYS A 71 12.96 10.91 1.34
N GLU A 72 13.92 11.54 2.02
CA GLU A 72 15.08 12.17 1.38
C GLU A 72 15.88 11.16 0.54
N TYR A 73 16.08 9.95 1.06
CA TYR A 73 16.76 8.90 0.32
C TYR A 73 15.98 8.44 -0.91
N ALA A 74 14.67 8.28 -0.80
CA ALA A 74 13.83 7.92 -1.93
C ALA A 74 13.84 9.00 -3.03
N ASP A 75 13.84 10.29 -2.63
CA ASP A 75 13.98 11.42 -3.57
C ASP A 75 15.33 11.42 -4.27
N LEU A 76 16.41 11.19 -3.51
CA LEU A 76 17.76 11.14 -4.06
C LEU A 76 17.89 10.10 -5.18
N ILE A 77 17.25 8.96 -5.02
CA ILE A 77 17.25 7.89 -6.04
C ILE A 77 16.04 7.93 -6.97
N GLU A 78 15.24 8.99 -6.93
CA GLU A 78 14.11 9.23 -7.82
C GLU A 78 13.05 8.10 -7.82
N ILE A 79 12.62 7.64 -6.66
CA ILE A 79 11.44 6.79 -6.49
C ILE A 79 10.41 7.50 -5.61
N GLU A 80 9.14 7.42 -5.97
CA GLU A 80 8.09 8.03 -5.15
C GLU A 80 7.99 7.32 -3.79
N TRP A 81 8.08 8.11 -2.71
CA TRP A 81 7.81 7.66 -1.36
C TRP A 81 6.39 7.97 -0.95
N CYS A 82 5.70 7.00 -0.36
CA CYS A 82 4.34 7.14 0.13
C CYS A 82 4.21 6.51 1.53
N ALA A 83 3.19 6.91 2.27
CA ALA A 83 2.85 6.26 3.53
C ALA A 83 1.34 6.00 3.66
N SER A 84 0.99 4.87 4.28
CA SER A 84 -0.33 4.74 4.88
C SER A 84 -0.35 5.52 6.17
N VAL A 85 -1.25 6.50 6.30
CA VAL A 85 -1.46 7.28 7.53
C VAL A 85 -2.69 6.77 8.27
N PHE A 86 -2.59 6.70 9.60
CA PHE A 86 -3.65 6.13 10.44
C PHE A 86 -4.17 7.10 11.52
N HIS A 87 -3.71 8.35 11.47
CA HIS A 87 -4.15 9.39 12.40
C HIS A 87 -4.09 10.76 11.71
N PRO A 88 -5.09 11.65 11.92
CA PRO A 88 -5.13 12.97 11.28
C PRO A 88 -3.86 13.81 11.52
N GLY A 89 -3.28 13.78 12.73
CA GLY A 89 -2.05 14.51 13.03
C GLY A 89 -0.78 14.02 12.31
N LEU A 90 -0.84 12.87 11.62
CA LEU A 90 0.27 12.40 10.75
C LEU A 90 0.15 12.93 9.32
N VAL A 91 -0.99 13.53 8.97
CA VAL A 91 -1.16 14.19 7.67
C VAL A 91 -0.26 15.42 7.58
N ASP A 92 -0.12 16.19 8.67
CA ASP A 92 0.76 17.37 8.71
C ASP A 92 2.22 16.99 8.45
N LEU A 93 2.71 15.94 9.10
CA LEU A 93 4.04 15.40 8.85
C LEU A 93 4.22 14.99 7.38
N THR A 94 3.24 14.29 6.80
CA THR A 94 3.34 13.84 5.41
C THR A 94 3.25 15.01 4.41
N GLU A 95 2.51 16.09 4.74
CA GLU A 95 2.54 17.32 3.96
C GLU A 95 3.90 18.02 4.01
N GLU A 96 4.52 18.11 5.18
CA GLU A 96 5.90 18.62 5.33
C GLU A 96 6.92 17.77 4.56
N LEU A 97 6.73 16.45 4.48
CA LEU A 97 7.54 15.53 3.68
C LEU A 97 7.29 15.68 2.18
N GLY A 98 6.27 16.42 1.75
CA GLY A 98 5.97 16.63 0.35
C GLY A 98 5.50 15.37 -0.38
N VAL A 99 4.70 14.51 0.28
CA VAL A 99 4.12 13.33 -0.38
C VAL A 99 3.25 13.76 -1.57
N LYS A 100 3.28 12.98 -2.65
CA LYS A 100 2.52 13.28 -3.87
C LYS A 100 1.08 12.73 -3.79
N ARG A 101 0.83 11.76 -2.95
CA ARG A 101 -0.48 11.10 -2.76
C ARG A 101 -0.60 10.49 -1.39
N TYR A 102 -1.83 10.14 -1.03
CA TYR A 102 -2.15 9.43 0.21
C TYR A 102 -2.52 7.97 -0.04
N LYS A 103 -2.09 7.09 0.87
CA LYS A 103 -2.60 5.74 0.95
C LYS A 103 -3.47 5.58 2.20
N ILE A 104 -4.70 5.11 1.99
CA ILE A 104 -5.64 4.81 3.08
C ILE A 104 -5.73 3.28 3.20
N ALA A 105 -5.34 2.77 4.36
CA ALA A 105 -5.44 1.35 4.66
C ALA A 105 -6.91 0.94 4.84
N SER A 106 -7.22 -0.33 4.57
CA SER A 106 -8.59 -0.86 4.62
C SER A 106 -9.30 -0.61 5.96
N ARG A 107 -8.58 -0.69 7.08
CA ARG A 107 -9.11 -0.41 8.41
C ARG A 107 -9.47 1.06 8.65
N SER A 108 -8.86 1.99 7.90
CA SER A 108 -9.04 3.44 8.07
C SER A 108 -10.17 4.03 7.20
N VAL A 109 -10.85 3.21 6.40
CA VAL A 109 -11.96 3.65 5.54
C VAL A 109 -13.12 4.26 6.36
N LYS A 110 -13.28 3.82 7.61
CA LYS A 110 -14.33 4.30 8.53
C LYS A 110 -13.93 5.53 9.34
N ASP A 111 -12.66 5.93 9.30
CA ASP A 111 -12.16 7.09 10.03
C ASP A 111 -12.43 8.38 9.25
N LEU A 112 -13.66 8.89 9.38
CA LEU A 112 -14.09 10.09 8.67
C LEU A 112 -13.31 11.35 9.08
N VAL A 113 -12.70 11.38 10.27
CA VAL A 113 -11.86 12.51 10.70
C VAL A 113 -10.56 12.52 9.91
N LEU A 114 -9.91 11.37 9.81
CA LEU A 114 -8.72 11.19 8.97
C LEU A 114 -9.03 11.50 7.49
N LEU A 115 -10.13 10.95 6.96
CA LEU A 115 -10.49 11.16 5.56
C LEU A 115 -10.76 12.64 5.24
N LYS A 116 -11.46 13.37 6.11
CA LYS A 116 -11.68 14.82 5.95
C LYS A 116 -10.36 15.58 5.97
N ARG A 117 -9.42 15.23 6.88
CA ARG A 117 -8.12 15.89 6.91
C ARG A 117 -7.30 15.62 5.63
N ILE A 118 -7.37 14.40 5.09
CA ILE A 118 -6.75 14.06 3.79
C ILE A 118 -7.44 14.83 2.65
N ASN A 119 -8.78 14.94 2.67
CA ASN A 119 -9.55 15.68 1.66
C ASN A 119 -9.10 17.14 1.52
N GLU A 120 -8.73 17.80 2.63
CA GLU A 120 -8.23 19.18 2.62
C GLU A 120 -6.94 19.34 1.80
N THR A 121 -6.15 18.28 1.64
CA THR A 121 -4.91 18.30 0.85
C THR A 121 -5.17 18.29 -0.66
N LYS A 122 -6.33 17.81 -1.10
CA LYS A 122 -6.73 17.62 -2.50
C LYS A 122 -5.78 16.73 -3.32
N LYS A 123 -4.84 16.06 -2.66
CA LYS A 123 -3.88 15.15 -3.32
C LYS A 123 -4.54 13.84 -3.71
N PRO A 124 -4.04 13.16 -4.74
CA PRO A 124 -4.51 11.82 -5.14
C PRO A 124 -4.56 10.84 -3.96
N VAL A 125 -5.58 9.99 -3.95
CA VAL A 125 -5.81 9.00 -2.90
C VAL A 125 -5.88 7.59 -3.48
N ILE A 126 -5.15 6.66 -2.87
CA ILE A 126 -5.27 5.22 -3.09
C ILE A 126 -5.87 4.62 -1.83
N MET A 127 -7.09 4.07 -1.90
CA MET A 127 -7.82 3.56 -0.74
C MET A 127 -8.12 2.07 -0.88
N SER A 128 -7.61 1.25 0.04
CA SER A 128 -7.96 -0.17 0.14
C SER A 128 -9.29 -0.35 0.84
N VAL A 129 -10.18 -1.25 0.33
CA VAL A 129 -11.57 -1.37 0.79
C VAL A 129 -11.96 -2.78 1.26
N GLY A 130 -10.98 -3.65 1.54
CA GLY A 130 -11.23 -5.06 1.88
C GLY A 130 -12.00 -5.32 3.18
N MET A 131 -12.06 -4.35 4.10
CA MET A 131 -12.75 -4.44 5.40
C MET A 131 -14.05 -3.62 5.46
N SER A 132 -14.53 -3.11 4.32
CA SER A 132 -15.65 -2.19 4.29
C SER A 132 -16.76 -2.70 3.39
N ASP A 133 -17.99 -2.42 3.80
CA ASP A 133 -19.16 -2.60 2.97
C ASP A 133 -19.37 -1.40 2.03
N ASP A 134 -20.38 -1.52 1.15
CA ASP A 134 -20.68 -0.48 0.17
C ASP A 134 -21.13 0.84 0.81
N THR A 135 -21.79 0.80 1.95
CA THR A 135 -22.23 2.01 2.67
C THR A 135 -21.04 2.76 3.25
N GLU A 136 -20.09 2.02 3.83
CA GLU A 136 -18.87 2.56 4.40
C GLU A 136 -17.97 3.17 3.34
N ILE A 137 -17.80 2.48 2.18
CA ILE A 137 -17.04 2.99 1.05
C ILE A 137 -17.70 4.27 0.49
N SER A 138 -19.03 4.29 0.34
CA SER A 138 -19.74 5.47 -0.16
C SER A 138 -19.59 6.67 0.78
N ARG A 139 -19.61 6.45 2.10
CA ARG A 139 -19.35 7.50 3.10
C ARG A 139 -17.91 8.02 3.00
N ALA A 140 -16.94 7.12 2.81
CA ALA A 140 -15.54 7.48 2.63
C ALA A 140 -15.33 8.33 1.36
N MET A 141 -15.93 7.92 0.24
CA MET A 141 -15.90 8.69 -1.01
C MET A 141 -16.53 10.08 -0.83
N GLY A 142 -17.65 10.16 -0.11
CA GLY A 142 -18.29 11.45 0.24
C GLY A 142 -17.41 12.33 1.15
N ALA A 143 -16.59 11.75 2.00
CA ALA A 143 -15.64 12.51 2.82
C ALA A 143 -14.42 13.00 2.02
N LEU A 144 -14.11 12.37 0.89
CA LEU A 144 -13.01 12.69 -0.03
C LEU A 144 -13.50 13.46 -1.29
N ARG A 145 -14.62 14.14 -1.21
CA ARG A 145 -15.33 14.75 -2.37
C ARG A 145 -14.52 15.80 -3.14
N ASP A 146 -13.51 16.41 -2.51
CA ASP A 146 -12.67 17.44 -3.13
C ASP A 146 -11.35 16.86 -3.69
N VAL A 147 -11.22 15.52 -3.69
CA VAL A 147 -10.11 14.78 -4.29
C VAL A 147 -10.53 14.27 -5.66
N ASP A 148 -9.92 14.77 -6.71
CA ASP A 148 -10.27 14.42 -8.10
C ASP A 148 -9.78 13.03 -8.51
N ASP A 149 -8.68 12.55 -7.93
CA ASP A 149 -8.03 11.29 -8.28
C ASP A 149 -8.07 10.29 -7.14
N ILE A 150 -9.08 9.42 -7.16
CA ILE A 150 -9.23 8.32 -6.19
C ILE A 150 -9.14 6.98 -6.92
N SER A 151 -8.29 6.08 -6.40
CA SER A 151 -8.23 4.68 -6.81
C SER A 151 -8.66 3.77 -5.67
N LEU A 152 -9.58 2.84 -5.92
CA LEU A 152 -10.04 1.87 -4.94
C LEU A 152 -9.34 0.53 -5.13
N LEU A 153 -8.66 0.02 -4.09
CA LEU A 153 -7.99 -1.28 -4.15
C LEU A 153 -8.85 -2.36 -3.47
N TYR A 154 -9.22 -3.37 -4.24
CA TYR A 154 -9.68 -4.61 -3.65
C TYR A 154 -8.53 -5.27 -2.89
N CYS A 155 -8.80 -5.79 -1.70
CA CYS A 155 -7.87 -6.60 -0.93
C CYS A 155 -8.62 -7.64 -0.08
N VAL A 156 -7.92 -8.71 0.30
CA VAL A 156 -8.35 -9.66 1.31
C VAL A 156 -7.46 -9.49 2.52
N CYS A 157 -8.06 -9.12 3.66
CA CYS A 157 -7.32 -8.78 4.90
C CYS A 157 -7.00 -10.03 5.75
N LEU A 158 -6.42 -11.04 5.11
CA LEU A 158 -5.84 -12.25 5.73
C LEU A 158 -4.34 -12.27 5.46
N TYR A 159 -3.52 -12.53 6.47
CA TYR A 159 -2.06 -12.48 6.41
C TYR A 159 -1.44 -13.83 6.83
N PRO A 160 -0.99 -14.70 5.90
CA PRO A 160 -1.12 -14.58 4.45
C PRO A 160 -2.52 -14.92 3.91
N THR A 161 -2.83 -14.41 2.73
CA THR A 161 -4.05 -14.78 2.00
C THR A 161 -3.82 -16.02 1.14
N ASN A 162 -4.69 -17.02 1.26
CA ASN A 162 -4.74 -18.15 0.32
C ASN A 162 -5.41 -17.74 -1.00
N VAL A 163 -4.92 -18.31 -2.12
CA VAL A 163 -5.46 -18.01 -3.47
C VAL A 163 -6.98 -18.24 -3.54
N GLY A 164 -7.49 -19.32 -2.93
CA GLY A 164 -8.92 -19.63 -2.93
C GLY A 164 -9.81 -18.64 -2.17
N ALA A 165 -9.23 -17.76 -1.35
CA ALA A 165 -9.98 -16.70 -0.66
C ALA A 165 -10.12 -15.42 -1.51
N ILE A 166 -9.45 -15.34 -2.66
CA ILE A 166 -9.44 -14.16 -3.54
C ILE A 166 -10.57 -14.30 -4.57
N ASN A 167 -11.51 -13.36 -4.53
CA ASN A 167 -12.58 -13.27 -5.53
C ASN A 167 -12.42 -11.99 -6.35
N LEU A 168 -11.83 -12.11 -7.54
CA LEU A 168 -11.55 -10.98 -8.41
C LEU A 168 -12.80 -10.35 -9.06
N ASP A 169 -13.98 -10.98 -8.99
CA ASP A 169 -15.24 -10.35 -9.42
C ASP A 169 -15.55 -9.09 -8.60
N LYS A 170 -14.97 -8.97 -7.41
CA LYS A 170 -15.07 -7.76 -6.60
C LYS A 170 -14.41 -6.54 -7.25
N LEU A 171 -13.36 -6.71 -8.07
CA LEU A 171 -12.76 -5.62 -8.84
C LEU A 171 -13.77 -4.99 -9.79
N ASP A 172 -14.49 -5.84 -10.55
CA ASP A 172 -15.47 -5.37 -11.53
C ASP A 172 -16.66 -4.71 -10.83
N LYS A 173 -17.10 -5.27 -9.70
CA LYS A 173 -18.17 -4.67 -8.88
C LYS A 173 -17.78 -3.28 -8.37
N ILE A 174 -16.56 -3.12 -7.84
CA ILE A 174 -16.05 -1.82 -7.37
C ILE A 174 -15.99 -0.83 -8.55
N ARG A 175 -15.42 -1.24 -9.68
CA ARG A 175 -15.31 -0.40 -10.88
C ARG A 175 -16.67 0.09 -11.35
N THR A 176 -17.64 -0.82 -11.50
CA THR A 176 -18.99 -0.49 -12.00
C THR A 176 -19.74 0.41 -11.03
N ARG A 177 -19.62 0.14 -9.71
CA ARG A 177 -20.37 0.87 -8.70
C ARG A 177 -19.86 2.29 -8.47
N TYR A 178 -18.54 2.46 -8.39
CA TYR A 178 -17.93 3.73 -8.01
C TYR A 178 -17.38 4.51 -9.20
N GLN A 179 -17.37 3.92 -10.40
CA GLN A 179 -16.89 4.54 -11.65
C GLN A 179 -15.51 5.20 -11.49
N THR A 180 -14.60 4.52 -10.77
CA THR A 180 -13.26 4.99 -10.47
C THR A 180 -12.22 3.94 -10.87
N ARG A 181 -10.96 4.36 -10.89
CA ARG A 181 -9.85 3.41 -11.09
C ARG A 181 -9.85 2.36 -10.01
N VAL A 182 -9.59 1.12 -10.40
CA VAL A 182 -9.51 0.00 -9.47
C VAL A 182 -8.13 -0.63 -9.47
N GLY A 183 -7.75 -1.16 -8.34
CA GLY A 183 -6.50 -1.86 -8.16
C GLY A 183 -6.63 -3.05 -7.22
N PHE A 184 -5.51 -3.72 -6.98
CA PHE A 184 -5.44 -4.88 -6.12
C PHE A 184 -4.27 -4.77 -5.14
N SER A 185 -4.56 -4.82 -3.84
CA SER A 185 -3.57 -4.93 -2.77
C SER A 185 -3.53 -6.37 -2.28
N SER A 186 -2.41 -7.05 -2.54
CA SER A 186 -2.28 -8.49 -2.33
C SER A 186 -1.49 -8.84 -1.07
N HIS A 187 -2.07 -9.71 -0.24
CA HIS A 187 -1.40 -10.35 0.88
C HIS A 187 -1.12 -11.85 0.59
N CYS A 188 -1.23 -12.25 -0.67
CA CYS A 188 -0.93 -13.59 -1.13
C CYS A 188 0.54 -13.68 -1.56
N PRO A 189 1.36 -14.61 -1.02
CA PRO A 189 2.78 -14.72 -1.39
C PRO A 189 2.98 -15.42 -2.76
N LYS A 190 2.06 -15.15 -3.71
CA LYS A 190 2.10 -15.65 -5.10
C LYS A 190 1.75 -14.52 -6.05
N ILE A 191 2.40 -14.50 -7.21
CA ILE A 191 2.22 -13.45 -8.22
C ILE A 191 0.95 -13.65 -9.08
N ALA A 192 0.46 -14.89 -9.23
CA ALA A 192 -0.64 -15.21 -10.14
C ALA A 192 -1.94 -14.42 -9.87
N PRO A 193 -2.41 -14.23 -8.60
CA PRO A 193 -3.61 -13.44 -8.35
C PRO A 193 -3.47 -11.98 -8.81
N THR A 194 -2.28 -11.39 -8.65
CA THR A 194 -2.01 -10.01 -9.05
C THR A 194 -2.00 -9.87 -10.58
N LEU A 195 -1.39 -10.81 -11.30
CA LEU A 195 -1.45 -10.83 -12.77
C LEU A 195 -2.89 -11.00 -13.28
N ALA A 196 -3.67 -11.87 -12.64
CA ALA A 196 -5.08 -12.02 -12.97
C ALA A 196 -5.89 -10.74 -12.71
N ALA A 197 -5.58 -10.00 -11.63
CA ALA A 197 -6.20 -8.70 -11.36
C ALA A 197 -5.83 -7.66 -12.44
N VAL A 198 -4.57 -7.61 -12.88
CA VAL A 198 -4.13 -6.72 -13.97
C VAL A 198 -4.82 -7.08 -15.28
N ALA A 199 -4.94 -8.38 -15.63
CA ALA A 199 -5.68 -8.84 -16.81
C ALA A 199 -7.17 -8.44 -16.76
N ARG A 200 -7.74 -8.24 -15.57
CA ARG A 200 -9.10 -7.71 -15.36
C ARG A 200 -9.14 -6.18 -15.23
N GLY A 201 -8.05 -5.48 -15.60
CA GLY A 201 -7.99 -4.02 -15.65
C GLY A 201 -7.71 -3.34 -14.31
N ALA A 202 -7.03 -4.00 -13.37
CA ALA A 202 -6.45 -3.31 -12.23
C ALA A 202 -5.30 -2.41 -12.71
N THR A 203 -5.35 -1.12 -12.40
CA THR A 203 -4.36 -0.11 -12.79
C THR A 203 -3.41 0.28 -11.65
N VAL A 204 -3.65 -0.21 -10.45
CA VAL A 204 -2.77 -0.05 -9.28
C VAL A 204 -2.60 -1.40 -8.62
N ILE A 205 -1.37 -1.84 -8.40
CA ILE A 205 -1.09 -3.03 -7.61
C ILE A 205 -0.21 -2.69 -6.42
N GLU A 206 -0.46 -3.35 -5.31
CA GLU A 206 0.32 -3.22 -4.09
C GLU A 206 0.70 -4.59 -3.56
N HIS A 207 1.96 -4.76 -3.21
CA HIS A 207 2.47 -5.98 -2.60
C HIS A 207 3.45 -5.68 -1.49
N HIS A 208 3.33 -6.39 -0.36
CA HIS A 208 4.41 -6.43 0.63
C HIS A 208 5.66 -7.03 0.01
N VAL A 209 6.81 -6.42 0.31
CA VAL A 209 8.12 -6.91 -0.13
C VAL A 209 9.00 -7.22 1.08
N CYS A 210 9.87 -8.22 0.95
CA CYS A 210 10.85 -8.59 1.99
C CYS A 210 12.16 -9.06 1.37
N MET A 211 13.24 -9.00 2.15
CA MET A 211 14.54 -9.53 1.72
C MET A 211 14.47 -11.07 1.59
N HIS A 212 14.01 -11.73 2.63
CA HIS A 212 13.92 -13.18 2.67
C HIS A 212 12.65 -13.63 3.42
N ARG A 213 11.91 -14.60 2.87
CA ARG A 213 10.72 -15.18 3.52
C ARG A 213 11.04 -16.20 4.63
N ILE A 214 12.31 -16.49 4.89
CA ILE A 214 12.74 -17.45 5.90
C ILE A 214 12.62 -16.90 7.33
N SER A 215 12.52 -15.58 7.47
CA SER A 215 12.37 -14.94 8.77
C SER A 215 10.99 -15.24 9.36
N ARG A 216 10.95 -15.79 10.55
CA ARG A 216 9.72 -15.89 11.37
C ARG A 216 9.43 -14.58 12.11
N LEU A 217 10.23 -13.53 11.86
CA LEU A 217 10.10 -12.21 12.44
C LEU A 217 9.17 -11.37 11.57
N GLY A 218 8.16 -10.77 12.20
CA GLY A 218 7.24 -9.83 11.56
C GLY A 218 5.99 -10.48 10.95
N CYS A 219 4.85 -9.81 11.13
CA CYS A 219 3.53 -10.26 10.67
C CYS A 219 3.37 -10.22 9.15
N ASP A 220 4.13 -9.38 8.44
CA ASP A 220 3.96 -9.13 7.01
C ASP A 220 4.80 -10.07 6.12
N ILE A 221 5.89 -10.64 6.65
CA ILE A 221 6.80 -11.51 5.88
C ILE A 221 6.10 -12.70 5.22
N PRO A 222 5.20 -13.45 5.89
CA PRO A 222 4.49 -14.56 5.25
C PRO A 222 3.63 -14.14 4.05
N SER A 223 3.21 -12.88 4.01
CA SER A 223 2.38 -12.30 2.95
C SER A 223 3.18 -11.62 1.85
N SER A 224 4.51 -11.51 2.02
CA SER A 224 5.39 -10.74 1.16
C SER A 224 5.92 -11.54 -0.02
N LEU A 225 6.24 -10.85 -1.11
CA LEU A 225 7.14 -11.32 -2.15
C LEU A 225 8.59 -10.93 -1.79
N ASN A 226 9.57 -11.81 -2.08
CA ASN A 226 10.95 -11.35 -2.10
C ASN A 226 11.21 -10.52 -3.36
N PHE A 227 12.30 -9.76 -3.40
CA PHE A 227 12.59 -8.85 -4.51
C PHE A 227 12.77 -9.56 -5.86
N LYS A 228 13.24 -10.82 -5.90
CA LYS A 228 13.31 -11.61 -7.13
C LYS A 228 11.91 -11.90 -7.68
N GLU A 229 10.97 -12.28 -6.83
CA GLU A 229 9.58 -12.53 -7.19
C GLU A 229 8.85 -11.24 -7.58
N PHE A 230 9.11 -10.16 -6.85
CA PHE A 230 8.52 -8.85 -7.13
C PHE A 230 9.01 -8.29 -8.47
N LYS A 231 10.31 -8.40 -8.78
CA LYS A 231 10.85 -8.05 -10.10
C LYS A 231 10.20 -8.84 -11.23
N LYS A 232 10.01 -10.16 -11.01
CA LYS A 232 9.33 -11.02 -11.98
C LYS A 232 7.88 -10.60 -12.19
N LEU A 233 7.16 -10.27 -11.10
CA LEU A 233 5.79 -9.76 -11.19
C LEU A 233 5.72 -8.49 -12.04
N ILE A 234 6.56 -7.49 -11.74
CA ILE A 234 6.58 -6.23 -12.50
C ILE A 234 6.95 -6.47 -13.96
N GLY A 235 7.94 -7.32 -14.24
CA GLY A 235 8.30 -7.68 -15.61
C GLY A 235 7.10 -8.19 -16.40
N TYR A 236 6.35 -9.14 -15.86
CA TYR A 236 5.13 -9.63 -16.52
C TYR A 236 4.05 -8.56 -16.69
N ILE A 237 3.90 -7.64 -15.73
CA ILE A 237 2.96 -6.53 -15.86
C ILE A 237 3.37 -5.63 -17.04
N ARG A 238 4.65 -5.29 -17.18
CA ARG A 238 5.16 -4.47 -18.28
C ARG A 238 4.99 -5.18 -19.64
N ASP A 239 5.19 -6.51 -19.69
CA ASP A 239 4.89 -7.30 -20.88
C ASP A 239 3.39 -7.26 -21.24
N MET A 240 2.50 -7.38 -20.23
CA MET A 240 1.04 -7.29 -20.44
C MET A 240 0.60 -5.91 -20.94
N GLU A 241 1.24 -4.83 -20.48
CA GLU A 241 0.97 -3.47 -20.99
C GLU A 241 1.24 -3.36 -22.50
N GLN A 242 2.30 -4.03 -22.99
CA GLN A 242 2.66 -4.03 -24.42
C GLN A 242 1.70 -4.86 -25.27
N LEU A 243 1.13 -5.95 -24.72
CA LEU A 243 0.19 -6.81 -25.46
C LEU A 243 -1.12 -6.10 -25.83
N ASN A 244 -1.48 -5.03 -25.11
CA ASN A 244 -2.75 -4.33 -25.26
C ASN A 244 -2.57 -2.87 -25.71
N GLY A 245 -1.38 -2.52 -26.19
CA GLY A 245 -1.01 -1.21 -26.73
C GLY A 245 -1.34 -0.97 -28.19
#